data_0a6b12acaf34d01c33740dbf3d013983
#
_entry.id   0a6b12acaf34d01c33740dbf3d013983
#
_cell.length_a   1.000
_cell.length_b   1.000
_cell.length_c   1.000
_cell.angle_alpha   90.00
_cell.angle_beta   90.00
_cell.angle_gamma   90.00
#
_symmetry.space_group_name_H-M   'P 1'
#
loop_
_entity.id
_entity.type
_entity.pdbx_description
1 polymer ?
#
loop_
_entity_poly.entity_id
_entity_poly.type
_entity_poly.pdbx_seq_one_letter_code
_entity_poly.pdbx_strand_id
1 'polypeptide(L)'
;MKQTNGTKKLLSQVWRLTRSYWKSEEKKKAYALLLAILVLTLAVVAMLVLLNQWNNAFYTALQNYQTEEIFYQLKRFTVLAFIYIILAVYAYYLQQVLVLNWRRWLTNRYIDRWLQHRTYYRLEMFGKEMDNPDQRISEDVNLFVTKTLGFFVGIVKALCTLVSFVVILWQLSGPFSFAFLGRTWHLPGYMVWVAVAYASVGTWLTHRVGHKLVALNF
;
A
#
# COMPACT_ATOMS: atom_id res chain seq x y z
N MET A 1 25.14 17.14 4.35
CA MET A 1 24.13 18.09 4.87
C MET A 1 23.24 18.75 3.80
N LYS A 2 23.60 18.76 2.48
CA LYS A 2 22.73 19.34 1.41
C LYS A 2 21.53 18.49 0.97
N GLN A 3 21.59 17.16 1.13
CA GLN A 3 20.50 16.24 0.71
C GLN A 3 19.23 16.31 1.58
N THR A 4 19.37 16.59 2.88
CA THR A 4 18.22 16.65 3.81
C THR A 4 17.29 17.86 3.58
N ASN A 5 17.81 18.97 3.03
CA ASN A 5 16.99 20.13 2.70
C ASN A 5 16.15 19.93 1.42
N GLY A 6 16.64 19.15 0.44
CA GLY A 6 15.90 18.80 -0.76
C GLY A 6 14.67 17.94 -0.47
N THR A 7 14.84 16.90 0.35
CA THR A 7 13.76 15.97 0.72
C THR A 7 12.64 16.65 1.52
N LYS A 8 12.98 17.54 2.47
CA LYS A 8 11.98 18.33 3.21
C LYS A 8 11.17 19.25 2.30
N LYS A 9 11.83 19.87 1.32
CA LYS A 9 11.17 20.75 0.35
C LYS A 9 10.23 19.96 -0.57
N LEU A 10 10.64 18.80 -1.04
CA LEU A 10 9.80 17.89 -1.83
C LEU A 10 8.58 17.42 -1.05
N LEU A 11 8.75 16.95 0.18
CA LEU A 11 7.64 16.52 1.04
C LEU A 11 6.63 17.65 1.30
N SER A 12 7.11 18.88 1.52
CA SER A 12 6.23 20.03 1.71
C SER A 12 5.44 20.39 0.45
N GLN A 13 6.03 20.21 -0.74
CA GLN A 13 5.36 20.42 -2.02
C GLN A 13 4.30 19.34 -2.27
N VAL A 14 4.63 18.06 -2.06
CA VAL A 14 3.69 16.94 -2.14
C VAL A 14 2.52 17.17 -1.19
N TRP A 15 2.78 17.52 0.06
CA TRP A 15 1.76 17.82 1.05
C TRP A 15 0.83 18.97 0.64
N ARG A 16 1.40 20.05 0.11
CA ARG A 16 0.64 21.21 -0.36
C ARG A 16 -0.28 20.85 -1.52
N LEU A 17 0.19 20.07 -2.49
CA LEU A 17 -0.61 19.59 -3.62
C LEU A 17 -1.73 18.65 -3.16
N THR A 18 -1.41 17.68 -2.32
CA THR A 18 -2.38 16.75 -1.75
C THR A 18 -3.47 17.51 -0.96
N ARG A 19 -3.06 18.36 -0.02
CA ARG A 19 -4.01 19.14 0.80
C ARG A 19 -4.96 19.99 -0.02
N SER A 20 -4.55 20.50 -1.19
CA SER A 20 -5.38 21.36 -2.01
C SER A 20 -6.62 20.64 -2.55
N TYR A 21 -6.53 19.38 -2.94
CA TYR A 21 -7.69 18.57 -3.36
C TYR A 21 -8.62 18.23 -2.19
N TRP A 22 -8.05 17.82 -1.04
CA TRP A 22 -8.82 17.45 0.15
C TRP A 22 -9.54 18.64 0.84
N LYS A 23 -9.26 19.88 0.42
CA LYS A 23 -9.95 21.09 0.85
C LYS A 23 -10.84 21.70 -0.24
N SER A 24 -10.91 21.07 -1.42
CA SER A 24 -11.69 21.54 -2.56
C SER A 24 -13.20 21.35 -2.35
N GLU A 25 -13.99 21.80 -3.32
CA GLU A 25 -15.44 21.62 -3.36
C GLU A 25 -15.82 20.12 -3.42
N GLU A 26 -14.96 19.28 -3.99
CA GLU A 26 -15.15 17.83 -4.09
C GLU A 26 -14.78 17.04 -2.81
N LYS A 27 -14.39 17.73 -1.73
CA LYS A 27 -13.92 17.10 -0.48
C LYS A 27 -14.85 16.03 0.08
N LYS A 28 -16.17 16.24 0.06
CA LYS A 28 -17.14 15.28 0.59
C LYS A 28 -17.11 13.97 -0.17
N LYS A 29 -17.08 14.02 -1.51
CA LYS A 29 -16.98 12.84 -2.38
C LYS A 29 -15.62 12.14 -2.21
N ALA A 30 -14.54 12.91 -2.13
CA ALA A 30 -13.20 12.40 -1.93
C ALA A 30 -13.05 11.63 -0.60
N TYR A 31 -13.53 12.20 0.51
CA TYR A 31 -13.51 11.53 1.82
C TYR A 31 -14.42 10.29 1.86
N ALA A 32 -15.61 10.35 1.25
CA ALA A 32 -16.50 9.20 1.18
C ALA A 32 -15.88 8.03 0.40
N LEU A 33 -15.27 8.32 -0.76
CA LEU A 33 -14.54 7.31 -1.55
C LEU A 33 -13.35 6.77 -0.80
N LEU A 34 -12.55 7.62 -0.15
CA LEU A 34 -11.40 7.18 0.64
C LEU A 34 -11.84 6.26 1.78
N LEU A 35 -12.89 6.65 2.53
CA LEU A 35 -13.43 5.81 3.60
C LEU A 35 -13.89 4.46 3.07
N ALA A 36 -14.64 4.43 1.96
CA ALA A 36 -15.06 3.18 1.34
C ALA A 36 -13.88 2.31 0.90
N ILE A 37 -12.84 2.90 0.30
CA ILE A 37 -11.61 2.20 -0.07
C ILE A 37 -10.92 1.61 1.18
N LEU A 38 -10.81 2.37 2.26
CA LEU A 38 -10.20 1.90 3.51
C LEU A 38 -10.99 0.75 4.13
N VAL A 39 -12.32 0.86 4.20
CA VAL A 39 -13.20 -0.22 4.70
C VAL A 39 -13.04 -1.49 3.86
N LEU A 40 -13.07 -1.37 2.54
CA LEU A 40 -12.85 -2.52 1.65
C LEU A 40 -11.44 -3.10 1.78
N THR A 41 -10.43 -2.26 1.94
CA THR A 41 -9.05 -2.71 2.16
C THR A 41 -8.92 -3.50 3.46
N LEU A 42 -9.57 -3.04 4.54
CA LEU A 42 -9.63 -3.77 5.82
C LEU A 42 -10.40 -5.10 5.67
N ALA A 43 -11.51 -5.09 4.92
CA ALA A 43 -12.26 -6.32 4.63
C ALA A 43 -11.41 -7.32 3.85
N VAL A 44 -10.62 -6.88 2.86
CA VAL A 44 -9.67 -7.72 2.13
C VAL A 44 -8.61 -8.31 3.07
N VAL A 45 -8.07 -7.53 4.01
CA VAL A 45 -7.11 -8.04 5.01
C VAL A 45 -7.78 -9.08 5.93
N ALA A 46 -9.01 -8.82 6.38
CA ALA A 46 -9.78 -9.79 7.18
C ALA A 46 -10.01 -11.11 6.42
N MET A 47 -10.30 -11.03 5.12
CA MET A 47 -10.42 -12.23 4.27
C MET A 47 -9.10 -13.01 4.15
N LEU A 48 -7.94 -12.34 4.11
CA LEU A 48 -6.64 -13.02 4.14
C LEU A 48 -6.42 -13.79 5.45
N VAL A 49 -6.86 -13.23 6.58
CA VAL A 49 -6.82 -13.93 7.88
C VAL A 49 -7.74 -15.17 7.86
N LEU A 50 -8.96 -15.03 7.33
CA LEU A 50 -9.90 -16.16 7.22
C LEU A 50 -9.38 -17.26 6.28
N LEU A 51 -8.74 -16.88 5.17
CA LEU A 51 -8.09 -17.83 4.26
C LEU A 51 -6.89 -18.53 4.92
N ASN A 52 -6.15 -17.84 5.77
CA ASN A 52 -5.07 -18.46 6.55
C ASN A 52 -5.63 -19.50 7.56
N GLN A 53 -6.71 -19.18 8.27
CA GLN A 53 -7.39 -20.11 9.17
C GLN A 53 -7.96 -21.30 8.40
N TRP A 54 -8.60 -21.06 7.25
CA TRP A 54 -9.07 -22.10 6.37
C TRP A 54 -7.94 -23.05 5.94
N ASN A 55 -6.80 -22.50 5.55
CA ASN A 55 -5.62 -23.24 5.13
C ASN A 55 -5.18 -24.23 6.23
N ASN A 56 -5.08 -23.76 7.47
CA ASN A 56 -4.76 -24.61 8.62
C ASN A 56 -5.78 -25.75 8.81
N ALA A 57 -7.10 -25.44 8.77
CA ALA A 57 -8.15 -26.44 8.91
C ALA A 57 -8.13 -27.48 7.77
N PHE A 58 -7.92 -27.03 6.54
CA PHE A 58 -7.83 -27.90 5.37
C PHE A 58 -6.66 -28.87 5.45
N TYR A 59 -5.45 -28.38 5.77
CA TYR A 59 -4.28 -29.25 5.91
C TYR A 59 -4.40 -30.21 7.09
N THR A 60 -5.04 -29.82 8.21
CA THR A 60 -5.32 -30.71 9.33
C THR A 60 -6.27 -31.82 8.92
N ALA A 61 -7.35 -31.51 8.19
CA ALA A 61 -8.28 -32.52 7.67
C ALA A 61 -7.58 -33.49 6.69
N LEU A 62 -6.67 -32.97 5.85
CA LEU A 62 -5.89 -33.77 4.90
C LEU A 62 -4.94 -34.73 5.62
N GLN A 63 -4.21 -34.26 6.64
CA GLN A 63 -3.31 -35.07 7.45
C GLN A 63 -4.02 -36.19 8.20
N ASN A 64 -5.26 -35.92 8.64
CA ASN A 64 -6.08 -36.90 9.39
C ASN A 64 -6.96 -37.79 8.48
N TYR A 65 -6.82 -37.67 7.14
CA TYR A 65 -7.59 -38.42 6.13
C TYR A 65 -9.11 -38.30 6.30
N GLN A 66 -9.60 -37.14 6.77
CA GLN A 66 -11.03 -36.87 7.01
C GLN A 66 -11.71 -36.42 5.71
N THR A 67 -12.19 -37.35 4.91
CA THR A 67 -12.73 -37.10 3.56
C THR A 67 -13.92 -36.12 3.58
N GLU A 68 -14.85 -36.28 4.51
CA GLU A 68 -16.04 -35.39 4.63
C GLU A 68 -15.62 -33.95 4.95
N GLU A 69 -14.66 -33.79 5.88
CA GLU A 69 -14.15 -32.49 6.27
C GLU A 69 -13.38 -31.81 5.09
N ILE A 70 -12.65 -32.57 4.31
CA ILE A 70 -11.95 -32.07 3.10
C ILE A 70 -12.97 -31.49 2.13
N PHE A 71 -14.09 -32.18 1.83
CA PHE A 71 -15.12 -31.66 0.95
C PHE A 71 -15.83 -30.42 1.53
N TYR A 72 -16.05 -30.38 2.84
CA TYR A 72 -16.59 -29.20 3.50
C TYR A 72 -15.64 -28.00 3.36
N GLN A 73 -14.34 -28.19 3.60
CA GLN A 73 -13.35 -27.15 3.48
C GLN A 73 -13.19 -26.66 2.02
N LEU A 74 -13.35 -27.51 1.01
CA LEU A 74 -13.36 -27.09 -0.41
C LEU A 74 -14.54 -26.18 -0.72
N LYS A 75 -15.75 -26.51 -0.24
CA LYS A 75 -16.93 -25.64 -0.39
C LYS A 75 -16.71 -24.29 0.31
N ARG A 76 -16.19 -24.33 1.54
CA ARG A 76 -15.86 -23.11 2.32
C ARG A 76 -14.84 -22.25 1.59
N PHE A 77 -13.80 -22.84 1.02
CA PHE A 77 -12.81 -22.11 0.21
C PHE A 77 -13.44 -21.40 -0.98
N THR A 78 -14.29 -22.10 -1.71
CA THR A 78 -14.97 -21.52 -2.88
C THR A 78 -15.73 -20.24 -2.48
N VAL A 79 -16.49 -20.28 -1.39
CA VAL A 79 -17.23 -19.10 -0.89
C VAL A 79 -16.28 -17.98 -0.47
N LEU A 80 -15.24 -18.29 0.32
CA LEU A 80 -14.25 -17.31 0.76
C LEU A 80 -13.51 -16.66 -0.42
N ALA A 81 -13.13 -17.46 -1.42
CA ALA A 81 -12.44 -16.98 -2.61
C ALA A 81 -13.33 -16.02 -3.44
N PHE A 82 -14.61 -16.35 -3.65
CA PHE A 82 -15.53 -15.46 -4.34
C PHE A 82 -15.72 -14.13 -3.60
N ILE A 83 -15.93 -14.18 -2.28
CA ILE A 83 -16.07 -12.96 -1.47
C ILE A 83 -14.79 -12.13 -1.55
N TYR A 84 -13.61 -12.75 -1.42
CA TYR A 84 -12.33 -12.08 -1.52
C TYR A 84 -12.16 -11.37 -2.87
N ILE A 85 -12.47 -12.06 -3.98
CA ILE A 85 -12.35 -11.49 -5.34
C ILE A 85 -13.27 -10.28 -5.49
N ILE A 86 -14.53 -10.39 -5.07
CA ILE A 86 -15.49 -9.29 -5.15
C ILE A 86 -14.97 -8.07 -4.36
N LEU A 87 -14.55 -8.27 -3.10
CA LEU A 87 -14.03 -7.18 -2.27
C LEU A 87 -12.77 -6.55 -2.88
N ALA A 88 -11.84 -7.35 -3.38
CA ALA A 88 -10.61 -6.87 -4.00
C ALA A 88 -10.86 -6.06 -5.28
N VAL A 89 -11.77 -6.53 -6.14
CA VAL A 89 -12.16 -5.85 -7.38
C VAL A 89 -12.84 -4.52 -7.06
N TYR A 90 -13.79 -4.50 -6.12
CA TYR A 90 -14.46 -3.25 -5.74
C TYR A 90 -13.51 -2.26 -5.08
N ALA A 91 -12.59 -2.72 -4.21
CA ALA A 91 -11.57 -1.85 -3.61
C ALA A 91 -10.70 -1.20 -4.69
N TYR A 92 -10.24 -1.98 -5.67
CA TYR A 92 -9.47 -1.49 -6.80
C TYR A 92 -10.28 -0.51 -7.66
N TYR A 93 -11.53 -0.86 -8.00
CA TYR A 93 -12.41 0.01 -8.77
C TYR A 93 -12.61 1.39 -8.13
N LEU A 94 -12.96 1.43 -6.83
CA LEU A 94 -13.15 2.70 -6.12
C LEU A 94 -11.84 3.50 -6.04
N GLN A 95 -10.70 2.82 -5.92
CA GLN A 95 -9.40 3.48 -5.97
C GLN A 95 -9.15 4.15 -7.32
N GLN A 96 -9.49 3.50 -8.44
CA GLN A 96 -9.39 4.09 -9.78
C GLN A 96 -10.36 5.28 -9.96
N VAL A 97 -11.58 5.17 -9.43
CA VAL A 97 -12.54 6.29 -9.45
C VAL A 97 -11.99 7.51 -8.71
N LEU A 98 -11.38 7.31 -7.54
CA LEU A 98 -10.76 8.39 -6.77
C LEU A 98 -9.56 8.99 -7.49
N VAL A 99 -8.70 8.16 -8.12
CA VAL A 99 -7.57 8.61 -8.96
C VAL A 99 -8.07 9.50 -10.10
N LEU A 100 -9.10 9.06 -10.82
CA LEU A 100 -9.66 9.80 -11.96
C LEU A 100 -10.26 11.14 -11.52
N ASN A 101 -11.02 11.19 -10.42
CA ASN A 101 -11.60 12.42 -9.89
C ASN A 101 -10.52 13.40 -9.46
N TRP A 102 -9.53 12.96 -8.69
CA TRP A 102 -8.42 13.79 -8.24
C TRP A 102 -7.57 14.29 -9.42
N ARG A 103 -7.24 13.39 -10.37
CA ARG A 103 -6.52 13.75 -11.59
C ARG A 103 -7.26 14.82 -12.37
N ARG A 104 -8.56 14.65 -12.65
CA ARG A 104 -9.39 15.62 -13.38
C ARG A 104 -9.39 16.97 -12.71
N TRP A 105 -9.62 17.02 -11.39
CA TRP A 105 -9.61 18.25 -10.62
C TRP A 105 -8.25 18.97 -10.70
N LEU A 106 -7.17 18.23 -10.53
CA LEU A 106 -5.82 18.79 -10.54
C LEU A 106 -5.40 19.28 -11.93
N THR A 107 -5.73 18.52 -12.98
CA THR A 107 -5.46 18.89 -14.38
C THR A 107 -6.21 20.18 -14.74
N ASN A 108 -7.51 20.28 -14.45
CA ASN A 108 -8.27 21.48 -14.73
C ASN A 108 -7.66 22.70 -14.03
N ARG A 109 -7.27 22.55 -12.76
CA ARG A 109 -6.64 23.63 -12.00
C ARG A 109 -5.29 24.06 -12.57
N TYR A 110 -4.51 23.15 -13.13
CA TYR A 110 -3.25 23.49 -13.81
C TYR A 110 -3.51 24.17 -15.16
N ILE A 111 -4.45 23.67 -15.95
CA ILE A 111 -4.85 24.27 -17.23
C ILE A 111 -5.36 25.71 -17.02
N ASP A 112 -6.25 25.94 -16.04
CA ASP A 112 -6.75 27.26 -15.72
C ASP A 112 -5.60 28.25 -15.40
N ARG A 113 -4.64 27.82 -14.59
CA ARG A 113 -3.47 28.65 -14.26
C ARG A 113 -2.53 28.88 -15.46
N TRP A 114 -2.41 27.90 -16.33
CA TRP A 114 -1.58 27.99 -17.53
C TRP A 114 -2.16 28.97 -18.53
N LEU A 115 -3.50 28.99 -18.67
CA LEU A 115 -4.22 29.94 -19.53
C LEU A 115 -4.32 31.33 -18.94
N GLN A 116 -4.39 31.47 -17.60
CA GLN A 116 -4.45 32.76 -16.91
C GLN A 116 -3.20 33.59 -17.19
N HIS A 117 -3.41 34.92 -17.38
CA HIS A 117 -2.35 35.90 -17.59
C HIS A 117 -1.42 35.59 -18.80
N ARG A 118 -1.89 34.83 -19.80
CA ARG A 118 -1.09 34.42 -20.96
C ARG A 118 0.23 33.72 -20.55
N THR A 119 0.20 32.92 -19.50
CA THR A 119 1.38 32.26 -18.95
C THR A 119 2.03 31.34 -19.97
N TYR A 120 1.25 30.66 -20.83
CA TYR A 120 1.72 29.84 -21.93
C TYR A 120 2.62 30.66 -22.90
N TYR A 121 2.22 31.87 -23.29
CA TYR A 121 2.98 32.74 -24.18
C TYR A 121 4.26 33.24 -23.51
N ARG A 122 4.19 33.60 -22.23
CA ARG A 122 5.36 34.07 -21.47
C ARG A 122 6.41 32.96 -21.27
N LEU A 123 5.96 31.73 -21.09
CA LEU A 123 6.84 30.56 -20.98
C LEU A 123 7.54 30.25 -22.32
N GLU A 124 6.83 30.40 -23.45
CA GLU A 124 7.39 30.23 -24.79
C GLU A 124 8.41 31.32 -25.14
N MET A 125 8.14 32.58 -24.79
CA MET A 125 9.02 33.72 -25.07
C MET A 125 10.25 33.77 -24.17
N PHE A 126 10.15 33.42 -22.89
CA PHE A 126 11.19 33.59 -21.88
C PHE A 126 11.71 32.30 -21.29
N GLY A 127 11.07 31.18 -21.58
CA GLY A 127 11.47 29.87 -21.09
C GLY A 127 12.56 29.26 -21.96
N LYS A 128 13.77 29.17 -21.43
CA LYS A 128 14.78 28.27 -22.00
C LYS A 128 14.24 26.85 -21.93
N GLU A 129 13.99 26.23 -23.09
CA GLU A 129 13.76 24.79 -23.28
C GLU A 129 12.83 24.11 -22.23
N MET A 130 11.62 24.61 -22.10
CA MET A 130 10.62 23.86 -21.35
C MET A 130 9.97 22.85 -22.28
N ASP A 131 10.44 21.60 -22.18
CA ASP A 131 9.97 20.46 -22.93
C ASP A 131 8.46 20.21 -22.67
N ASN A 132 7.64 20.33 -23.70
CA ASN A 132 6.22 19.99 -23.79
C ASN A 132 5.41 20.14 -22.48
N PRO A 133 5.01 21.36 -22.07
CA PRO A 133 4.31 21.59 -20.80
C PRO A 133 2.94 20.91 -20.72
N ASP A 134 2.24 20.72 -21.83
CA ASP A 134 0.98 19.99 -21.96
C ASP A 134 1.13 18.51 -21.63
N GLN A 135 2.15 17.86 -22.17
CA GLN A 135 2.48 16.46 -21.85
C GLN A 135 2.82 16.30 -20.38
N ARG A 136 3.63 17.20 -19.80
CA ARG A 136 3.96 17.18 -18.37
C ARG A 136 2.73 17.34 -17.48
N ILE A 137 1.82 18.25 -17.82
CA ILE A 137 0.56 18.41 -17.08
C ILE A 137 -0.27 17.10 -17.14
N SER A 138 -0.28 16.43 -18.26
CA SER A 138 -1.02 15.15 -18.40
C SER A 138 -0.36 14.00 -17.64
N GLU A 139 0.95 13.79 -17.85
CA GLU A 139 1.68 12.62 -17.35
C GLU A 139 2.08 12.77 -15.89
N ASP A 140 2.68 13.91 -15.50
CA ASP A 140 3.16 14.13 -14.13
C ASP A 140 2.01 14.19 -13.13
N VAL A 141 0.88 14.80 -13.49
CA VAL A 141 -0.32 14.82 -12.65
C VAL A 141 -0.87 13.40 -12.45
N ASN A 142 -0.94 12.61 -13.54
CA ASN A 142 -1.40 11.23 -13.44
C ASN A 142 -0.48 10.40 -12.54
N LEU A 143 0.83 10.49 -12.75
CA LEU A 143 1.84 9.78 -11.97
C LEU A 143 1.78 10.19 -10.50
N PHE A 144 1.70 11.50 -10.22
CA PHE A 144 1.62 12.04 -8.86
C PHE A 144 0.41 11.49 -8.10
N VAL A 145 -0.79 11.60 -8.69
CA VAL A 145 -2.04 11.18 -8.04
C VAL A 145 -2.03 9.66 -7.80
N THR A 146 -1.69 8.87 -8.84
CA THR A 146 -1.67 7.42 -8.76
C THR A 146 -0.67 6.92 -7.72
N LYS A 147 0.56 7.47 -7.72
CA LYS A 147 1.60 7.07 -6.76
C LYS A 147 1.26 7.51 -5.33
N THR A 148 0.74 8.73 -5.14
CA THR A 148 0.40 9.23 -3.80
C THR A 148 -0.73 8.43 -3.17
N LEU A 149 -1.81 8.17 -3.91
CA LEU A 149 -2.94 7.39 -3.40
C LEU A 149 -2.55 5.93 -3.19
N GLY A 150 -1.85 5.32 -4.17
CA GLY A 150 -1.37 3.95 -4.07
C GLY A 150 -0.43 3.74 -2.88
N PHE A 151 0.47 4.67 -2.63
CA PHE A 151 1.37 4.64 -1.47
C PHE A 151 0.59 4.72 -0.14
N PHE A 152 -0.37 5.64 -0.04
CA PHE A 152 -1.19 5.77 1.17
C PHE A 152 -2.01 4.52 1.47
N VAL A 153 -2.77 4.01 0.48
CA VAL A 153 -3.57 2.78 0.63
C VAL A 153 -2.66 1.57 0.89
N GLY A 154 -1.51 1.52 0.22
CA GLY A 154 -0.49 0.47 0.40
C GLY A 154 0.07 0.43 1.83
N ILE A 155 0.39 1.59 2.43
CA ILE A 155 0.84 1.67 3.83
C ILE A 155 -0.26 1.16 4.77
N VAL A 156 -1.50 1.63 4.61
CA VAL A 156 -2.61 1.19 5.48
C VAL A 156 -2.79 -0.32 5.37
N LYS A 157 -2.82 -0.87 4.15
CA LYS A 157 -2.90 -2.31 3.93
C LYS A 157 -1.74 -3.06 4.58
N ALA A 158 -0.50 -2.60 4.39
CA ALA A 158 0.69 -3.23 4.93
C ALA A 158 0.68 -3.24 6.47
N LEU A 159 0.31 -2.12 7.10
CA LEU A 159 0.22 -2.02 8.56
C LEU A 159 -0.87 -2.95 9.12
N CYS A 160 -2.06 -2.96 8.54
CA CYS A 160 -3.14 -3.83 8.98
C CYS A 160 -2.79 -5.31 8.80
N THR A 161 -2.16 -5.67 7.67
CA THR A 161 -1.69 -7.03 7.42
C THR A 161 -0.61 -7.41 8.43
N LEU A 162 0.37 -6.54 8.67
CA LEU A 162 1.44 -6.77 9.65
C LEU A 162 0.85 -7.04 11.04
N VAL A 163 -0.03 -6.17 11.53
CA VAL A 163 -0.66 -6.33 12.86
C VAL A 163 -1.44 -7.65 12.93
N SER A 164 -2.26 -7.96 11.92
CA SER A 164 -3.05 -9.19 11.88
C SER A 164 -2.17 -10.44 11.93
N PHE A 165 -1.12 -10.49 11.12
CA PHE A 165 -0.23 -11.65 11.09
C PHE A 165 0.69 -11.74 12.30
N VAL A 166 1.12 -10.63 12.91
CA VAL A 166 1.85 -10.64 14.18
C VAL A 166 1.00 -11.27 15.29
N VAL A 167 -0.30 -10.92 15.36
CA VAL A 167 -1.23 -11.53 16.32
C VAL A 167 -1.35 -13.04 16.09
N ILE A 168 -1.52 -13.48 14.84
CA ILE A 168 -1.60 -14.91 14.50
C ILE A 168 -0.31 -15.64 14.88
N LEU A 169 0.85 -15.10 14.51
CA LEU A 169 2.14 -15.70 14.85
C LEU A 169 2.37 -15.76 16.36
N TRP A 170 1.93 -14.73 17.09
CA TRP A 170 2.04 -14.72 18.55
C TRP A 170 1.20 -15.81 19.19
N GLN A 171 -0.04 -16.00 18.72
CA GLN A 171 -0.95 -17.04 19.23
C GLN A 171 -0.46 -18.46 18.85
N LEU A 172 0.11 -18.62 17.64
CA LEU A 172 0.61 -19.90 17.16
C LEU A 172 1.96 -20.28 17.80
N SER A 173 2.71 -19.27 18.25
CA SER A 173 4.00 -19.43 18.87
C SER A 173 3.85 -19.98 20.28
N GLY A 174 4.05 -21.27 20.46
CA GLY A 174 4.16 -21.87 21.80
C GLY A 174 5.35 -21.30 22.60
N PRO A 175 5.44 -21.58 23.90
CA PRO A 175 6.58 -21.19 24.72
C PRO A 175 7.83 -21.96 24.23
N PHE A 176 8.78 -21.23 23.66
CA PHE A 176 10.09 -21.81 23.32
C PHE A 176 11.03 -21.60 24.51
N SER A 177 11.45 -22.72 25.12
CA SER A 177 12.41 -22.68 26.20
C SER A 177 13.72 -23.32 25.76
N PHE A 178 14.82 -22.61 25.93
CA PHE A 178 16.17 -23.12 25.68
C PHE A 178 17.08 -22.85 26.88
N ALA A 179 17.95 -23.82 27.15
CA ALA A 179 18.96 -23.70 28.19
C ALA A 179 20.23 -23.10 27.60
N PHE A 180 20.63 -21.92 28.06
CA PHE A 180 21.88 -21.27 27.67
C PHE A 180 22.60 -20.76 28.91
N LEU A 181 23.87 -21.09 29.07
CA LEU A 181 24.72 -20.74 30.23
C LEU A 181 24.12 -21.13 31.59
N GLY A 182 23.48 -22.32 31.72
CA GLY A 182 22.90 -22.81 32.96
C GLY A 182 21.61 -22.13 33.41
N ARG A 183 21.00 -21.27 32.57
CA ARG A 183 19.70 -20.65 32.78
C ARG A 183 18.73 -21.05 31.68
N THR A 184 17.50 -21.36 32.06
CA THR A 184 16.40 -21.58 31.12
C THR A 184 15.78 -20.25 30.72
N TRP A 185 15.86 -19.91 29.44
CA TRP A 185 15.24 -18.74 28.87
C TRP A 185 13.90 -19.12 28.24
N HIS A 186 12.84 -18.38 28.57
CA HIS A 186 11.52 -18.53 27.98
C HIS A 186 11.29 -17.37 27.03
N LEU A 187 11.21 -17.65 25.74
CA LEU A 187 10.88 -16.65 24.70
C LEU A 187 9.42 -16.82 24.26
N PRO A 188 8.49 -15.99 24.77
CA PRO A 188 7.13 -15.99 24.26
C PRO A 188 7.12 -15.37 22.85
N GLY A 189 6.30 -15.92 21.97
CA GLY A 189 6.16 -15.36 20.62
C GLY A 189 7.39 -15.51 19.74
N TYR A 190 8.23 -16.53 19.92
CA TYR A 190 9.50 -16.67 19.21
C TYR A 190 9.37 -16.59 17.67
N MET A 191 8.24 -17.04 17.09
CA MET A 191 8.01 -16.94 15.64
C MET A 191 7.97 -15.50 15.15
N VAL A 192 7.47 -14.56 15.95
CA VAL A 192 7.45 -13.13 15.61
C VAL A 192 8.88 -12.59 15.54
N TRP A 193 9.73 -12.95 16.51
CA TRP A 193 11.14 -12.53 16.54
C TRP A 193 11.94 -13.09 15.35
N VAL A 194 11.70 -14.37 15.00
CA VAL A 194 12.29 -14.98 13.81
C VAL A 194 11.84 -14.28 12.54
N ALA A 195 10.54 -13.95 12.43
CA ALA A 195 10.00 -13.23 11.28
C ALA A 195 10.61 -11.82 11.15
N VAL A 196 10.76 -11.10 12.27
CA VAL A 196 11.39 -9.76 12.29
C VAL A 196 12.88 -9.85 11.90
N ALA A 197 13.60 -10.83 12.42
CA ALA A 197 15.00 -11.06 12.06
C ALA A 197 15.15 -11.37 10.57
N TYR A 198 14.32 -12.26 10.03
CA TYR A 198 14.29 -12.60 8.60
C TYR A 198 13.99 -11.38 7.73
N ALA A 199 12.95 -10.61 8.08
CA ALA A 199 12.57 -9.39 7.36
C ALA A 199 13.70 -8.35 7.40
N SER A 200 14.38 -8.19 8.54
CA SER A 200 15.50 -7.26 8.71
C SER A 200 16.69 -7.64 7.83
N VAL A 201 17.07 -8.93 7.82
CA VAL A 201 18.14 -9.44 6.97
C VAL A 201 17.77 -9.29 5.48
N GLY A 202 16.54 -9.65 5.10
CA GLY A 202 16.05 -9.49 3.73
C GLY A 202 16.08 -8.03 3.27
N THR A 203 15.63 -7.10 4.12
CA THR A 203 15.66 -5.66 3.84
C THR A 203 17.10 -5.15 3.70
N TRP A 204 18.00 -5.57 4.59
CA TRP A 204 19.40 -5.20 4.52
C TRP A 204 20.08 -5.69 3.24
N LEU A 205 19.83 -6.95 2.85
CA LEU A 205 20.34 -7.53 1.60
C LEU A 205 19.80 -6.78 0.39
N THR A 206 18.48 -6.53 0.35
CA THR A 206 17.83 -5.78 -0.74
C THR A 206 18.39 -4.37 -0.86
N HIS A 207 18.61 -3.69 0.27
CA HIS A 207 19.20 -2.36 0.28
C HIS A 207 20.64 -2.38 -0.26
N ARG A 208 21.44 -3.37 0.17
CA ARG A 208 22.84 -3.49 -0.25
C ARG A 208 22.99 -3.81 -1.75
N VAL A 209 22.12 -4.66 -2.29
CA VAL A 209 22.12 -5.00 -3.72
C VAL A 209 21.51 -3.86 -4.53
N GLY A 210 20.36 -3.33 -4.09
CA GLY A 210 19.61 -2.29 -4.79
C GLY A 210 20.33 -0.95 -4.86
N HIS A 211 21.14 -0.61 -3.85
CA HIS A 211 21.94 0.64 -3.85
C HIS A 211 22.86 0.76 -5.08
N LYS A 212 23.40 -0.34 -5.57
CA LYS A 212 24.22 -0.35 -6.77
C LYS A 212 23.42 -0.14 -8.06
N LEU A 213 22.15 -0.58 -8.10
CA LEU A 213 21.27 -0.44 -9.25
C LEU A 213 20.74 0.99 -9.43
N VAL A 214 20.60 1.74 -8.33
CA VAL A 214 20.16 3.16 -8.39
C VAL A 214 21.16 4.02 -9.18
N ALA A 215 22.47 3.72 -9.08
CA ALA A 215 23.51 4.44 -9.82
C ALA A 215 23.56 4.09 -11.32
N LEU A 216 22.89 3.01 -11.76
CA LEU A 216 22.86 2.58 -13.16
C LEU A 216 21.63 3.08 -13.93
N ASN A 217 20.64 3.64 -13.25
CA ASN A 217 19.39 4.15 -13.84
C ASN A 217 19.37 5.69 -14.01
N PHE A 218 20.52 6.34 -13.90
CA PHE A 218 20.69 7.78 -14.17
C PHE A 218 21.76 8.03 -15.22
#